data_904f2570c8b2b4f2d63c92409f4189e1
#
_entry.id   904f2570c8b2b4f2d63c92409f4189e1
#
_cell.length_a   1.000
_cell.length_b   1.000
_cell.length_c   1.000
_cell.angle_alpha   90.00
_cell.angle_beta   90.00
_cell.angle_gamma   90.00
#
_symmetry.space_group_name_H-M   'P 1'
#
loop_
_entity.id
_entity.type
_entity.pdbx_description
1 polymer ?
#
loop_
_entity_poly.entity_id
_entity_poly.type
_entity_poly.pdbx_seq_one_letter_code
_entity_poly.pdbx_strand_id
1 'polypeptide(L)'
;MQLPDVEHMSSAEKNWFASSIAGMIVADGRADQTELEFLKEAINFLDNKEEISQIMAIVKNGTPPELSPLEIDSKQAFLMLKYLAQLMVADSDLSSKEIEYFLLTGRFLGFSDEILAKFWKSARSLLERDLPQGMIETGKLKLNVILTNVDESGFTFRMSKPLMPKVKIMLRVSKFHQSQQPSEGDEEYWQVIACKMFNQRQLKYDGGCYMVRATFEQKIADEHGVLQIL
;
A
#
# COMPACT_ATOMS: atom_id res chain seq x y z
N MET A 1 10.70 -13.26 -6.75
CA MET A 1 10.85 -12.69 -5.40
C MET A 1 12.06 -13.36 -4.76
N GLN A 2 12.87 -12.67 -3.98
CA GLN A 2 14.04 -13.29 -3.35
C GLN A 2 13.72 -13.50 -1.87
N LEU A 3 13.49 -14.76 -1.48
CA LEU A 3 13.39 -15.16 -0.07
C LEU A 3 14.72 -14.89 0.66
N PRO A 4 14.67 -14.62 1.96
CA PRO A 4 15.85 -14.74 2.83
C PRO A 4 16.47 -16.12 2.69
N ASP A 5 17.71 -16.27 3.07
CA ASP A 5 18.39 -17.55 3.07
C ASP A 5 17.90 -18.42 4.25
N VAL A 6 16.71 -18.99 4.07
CA VAL A 6 15.99 -19.76 5.12
C VAL A 6 16.70 -21.08 5.46
N GLU A 7 17.57 -21.60 4.58
CA GLU A 7 18.31 -22.82 4.84
C GLU A 7 19.34 -22.65 5.98
N HIS A 8 19.87 -21.45 6.12
CA HIS A 8 20.84 -21.11 7.16
C HIS A 8 20.21 -20.52 8.44
N MET A 9 18.89 -20.40 8.49
CA MET A 9 18.17 -19.94 9.67
C MET A 9 17.97 -21.05 10.69
N SER A 10 18.08 -20.72 11.97
CA SER A 10 17.63 -21.58 13.06
C SER A 10 16.10 -21.75 13.03
N SER A 11 15.58 -22.81 13.67
CA SER A 11 14.13 -23.02 13.78
C SER A 11 13.42 -21.81 14.44
N ALA A 12 14.05 -21.16 15.41
CA ALA A 12 13.50 -19.98 16.06
C ALA A 12 13.41 -18.79 15.11
N GLU A 13 14.42 -18.54 14.28
CA GLU A 13 14.40 -17.49 13.26
C GLU A 13 13.37 -17.77 12.17
N LYS A 14 13.26 -19.01 11.71
CA LYS A 14 12.23 -19.45 10.75
C LYS A 14 10.83 -19.20 11.30
N ASN A 15 10.56 -19.64 12.54
CA ASN A 15 9.27 -19.47 13.18
C ASN A 15 8.93 -17.99 13.41
N TRP A 16 9.90 -17.18 13.83
CA TRP A 16 9.72 -15.75 13.99
C TRP A 16 9.36 -15.09 12.66
N PHE A 17 10.07 -15.44 11.58
CA PHE A 17 9.81 -14.89 10.25
C PHE A 17 8.45 -15.31 9.71
N ALA A 18 8.07 -16.59 9.82
CA ALA A 18 6.75 -17.06 9.44
C ALA A 18 5.63 -16.39 10.26
N SER A 19 5.85 -16.17 11.57
CA SER A 19 4.92 -15.45 12.43
C SER A 19 4.79 -13.98 11.99
N SER A 20 5.87 -13.33 11.57
CA SER A 20 5.83 -11.96 11.08
C SER A 20 5.09 -11.84 9.74
N ILE A 21 5.23 -12.82 8.84
CA ILE A 21 4.45 -12.91 7.60
C ILE A 21 2.95 -13.08 7.90
N ALA A 22 2.60 -14.05 8.75
CA ALA A 22 1.21 -14.27 9.15
C ALA A 22 0.60 -13.04 9.82
N GLY A 23 1.37 -12.37 10.68
CA GLY A 23 0.95 -11.14 11.34
C GLY A 23 0.71 -9.99 10.38
N MET A 24 1.52 -9.85 9.33
CA MET A 24 1.31 -8.86 8.27
C MET A 24 0.00 -9.11 7.52
N ILE A 25 -0.25 -10.36 7.11
CA ILE A 25 -1.46 -10.78 6.39
C ILE A 25 -2.74 -10.48 7.17
N VAL A 26 -2.71 -10.59 8.50
CA VAL A 26 -3.89 -10.33 9.33
C VAL A 26 -3.93 -8.93 9.93
N ALA A 27 -2.96 -8.07 9.63
CA ALA A 27 -2.84 -6.77 10.27
C ALA A 27 -4.05 -5.87 10.02
N ASP A 28 -4.62 -5.88 8.84
CA ASP A 28 -5.80 -5.09 8.49
C ASP A 28 -7.13 -5.83 8.73
N GLY A 29 -7.07 -7.13 9.04
CA GLY A 29 -8.21 -8.02 9.28
C GLY A 29 -8.77 -8.64 8.00
N ARG A 30 -8.03 -8.59 6.90
CA ARG A 30 -8.36 -9.22 5.62
C ARG A 30 -7.16 -10.04 5.17
N ALA A 31 -7.41 -11.16 4.54
CA ALA A 31 -6.38 -11.96 3.89
C ALA A 31 -6.82 -12.18 2.45
N ASP A 32 -6.07 -11.66 1.51
CA ASP A 32 -6.35 -11.87 0.10
C ASP A 32 -5.64 -13.12 -0.46
N GLN A 33 -5.94 -13.47 -1.72
CA GLN A 33 -5.38 -14.66 -2.35
C GLN A 33 -3.86 -14.52 -2.56
N THR A 34 -3.39 -13.32 -2.86
CA THR A 34 -1.97 -13.04 -3.12
C THR A 34 -1.15 -13.15 -1.84
N GLU A 35 -1.67 -12.63 -0.74
CA GLU A 35 -1.05 -12.75 0.59
C GLU A 35 -0.99 -14.20 1.09
N LEU A 36 -2.01 -15.00 0.77
CA LEU A 36 -2.01 -16.42 1.11
C LEU A 36 -0.92 -17.22 0.36
N GLU A 37 -0.42 -16.75 -0.78
CA GLU A 37 0.73 -17.35 -1.44
C GLU A 37 2.02 -17.13 -0.66
N PHE A 38 2.21 -15.93 -0.09
CA PHE A 38 3.33 -15.67 0.84
C PHE A 38 3.26 -16.57 2.09
N LEU A 39 2.04 -16.78 2.61
CA LEU A 39 1.85 -17.67 3.73
C LEU A 39 2.26 -19.12 3.39
N LYS A 40 1.89 -19.63 2.21
CA LYS A 40 2.30 -20.96 1.76
C LYS A 40 3.82 -21.08 1.69
N GLU A 41 4.52 -20.07 1.16
CA GLU A 41 5.97 -20.04 1.15
C GLU A 41 6.54 -20.07 2.58
N ALA A 42 5.97 -19.28 3.50
CA ALA A 42 6.38 -19.25 4.89
C ALA A 42 6.20 -20.61 5.60
N ILE A 43 5.12 -21.30 5.34
CA ILE A 43 4.85 -22.61 5.90
C ILE A 43 5.83 -23.66 5.36
N ASN A 44 6.24 -23.57 4.09
CA ASN A 44 7.10 -24.55 3.46
C ASN A 44 8.52 -24.61 4.03
N PHE A 45 9.00 -23.57 4.69
CA PHE A 45 10.32 -23.58 5.32
C PHE A 45 10.30 -23.95 6.82
N LEU A 46 9.10 -24.19 7.38
CA LEU A 46 8.97 -24.70 8.74
C LEU A 46 9.08 -26.22 8.75
N ASP A 47 9.90 -26.72 9.66
CA ASP A 47 10.19 -28.14 9.77
C ASP A 47 9.22 -28.87 10.74
N ASN A 48 8.46 -28.11 11.53
CA ASN A 48 7.64 -28.62 12.63
C ASN A 48 6.14 -28.40 12.40
N LYS A 49 5.35 -29.47 12.48
CA LYS A 49 3.88 -29.40 12.34
C LYS A 49 3.20 -28.53 13.41
N GLU A 50 3.77 -28.44 14.60
CA GLU A 50 3.24 -27.61 15.67
C GLU A 50 3.42 -26.12 15.36
N GLU A 51 4.57 -25.73 14.81
CA GLU A 51 4.83 -24.37 14.34
C GLU A 51 3.88 -24.00 13.19
N ILE A 52 3.68 -24.88 12.22
CA ILE A 52 2.70 -24.69 11.14
C ILE A 52 1.30 -24.48 11.72
N SER A 53 0.89 -25.30 12.70
CA SER A 53 -0.40 -25.15 13.36
C SER A 53 -0.56 -23.79 14.06
N GLN A 54 0.50 -23.29 14.69
CA GLN A 54 0.51 -21.97 15.34
C GLN A 54 0.35 -20.85 14.31
N ILE A 55 1.08 -20.92 13.20
CA ILE A 55 0.95 -19.93 12.11
C ILE A 55 -0.46 -19.91 11.53
N MET A 56 -1.03 -21.10 11.28
CA MET A 56 -2.41 -21.21 10.80
C MET A 56 -3.44 -20.68 11.81
N ALA A 57 -3.17 -20.83 13.10
CA ALA A 57 -4.03 -20.29 14.15
C ALA A 57 -3.99 -18.75 14.17
N ILE A 58 -2.83 -18.10 13.95
CA ILE A 58 -2.71 -16.64 13.80
C ILE A 58 -3.64 -16.16 12.69
N VAL A 59 -3.54 -16.74 11.51
CA VAL A 59 -4.36 -16.35 10.35
C VAL A 59 -5.85 -16.59 10.61
N LYS A 60 -6.21 -17.74 11.19
CA LYS A 60 -7.59 -18.05 11.54
C LYS A 60 -8.19 -17.09 12.58
N ASN A 61 -7.41 -16.67 13.55
CA ASN A 61 -7.86 -15.76 14.61
C ASN A 61 -7.92 -14.31 14.15
N GLY A 62 -7.25 -13.96 13.03
CA GLY A 62 -7.22 -12.61 12.49
C GLY A 62 -6.54 -11.59 13.41
N THR A 63 -5.64 -12.04 14.28
CA THR A 63 -4.94 -11.18 15.23
C THR A 63 -3.44 -11.35 15.06
N PRO A 64 -2.70 -10.25 14.78
CA PRO A 64 -1.25 -10.31 14.66
C PRO A 64 -0.61 -10.86 15.95
N PRO A 65 0.42 -11.71 15.85
CA PRO A 65 1.11 -12.25 17.01
C PRO A 65 1.94 -11.16 17.70
N GLU A 66 2.16 -11.33 18.99
CA GLU A 66 3.18 -10.58 19.70
C GLU A 66 4.56 -11.11 19.31
N LEU A 67 5.34 -10.27 18.64
CA LEU A 67 6.74 -10.55 18.31
C LEU A 67 7.66 -9.99 19.38
N SER A 68 8.81 -10.62 19.56
CA SER A 68 9.91 -10.11 20.38
C SER A 68 11.10 -9.71 19.49
N PRO A 69 12.02 -8.85 19.96
CA PRO A 69 13.24 -8.54 19.23
C PRO A 69 13.99 -9.82 18.83
N LEU A 70 14.47 -9.84 17.59
CA LEU A 70 15.23 -10.95 17.02
C LEU A 70 16.68 -10.53 16.80
N GLU A 71 17.60 -11.25 17.44
CA GLU A 71 19.04 -11.12 17.15
C GLU A 71 19.40 -12.01 15.95
N ILE A 72 19.65 -11.39 14.82
CA ILE A 72 19.98 -12.07 13.56
C ILE A 72 21.02 -11.27 12.79
N ASP A 73 21.74 -11.93 11.88
CA ASP A 73 22.66 -11.24 10.98
C ASP A 73 21.98 -10.11 10.20
N SER A 74 22.65 -8.98 10.06
CA SER A 74 22.10 -7.77 9.44
C SER A 74 21.69 -7.96 7.99
N LYS A 75 22.36 -8.85 7.24
CA LYS A 75 22.01 -9.19 5.86
C LYS A 75 20.70 -9.99 5.81
N GLN A 76 20.54 -10.95 6.72
CA GLN A 76 19.31 -11.72 6.85
C GLN A 76 18.15 -10.84 7.31
N ALA A 77 18.37 -10.00 8.33
CA ALA A 77 17.38 -9.01 8.77
C ALA A 77 16.90 -8.11 7.62
N PHE A 78 17.82 -7.65 6.77
CA PHE A 78 17.50 -6.82 5.62
C PHE A 78 16.65 -7.57 4.58
N LEU A 79 16.96 -8.85 4.31
CA LEU A 79 16.19 -9.67 3.37
C LEU A 79 14.78 -9.97 3.91
N MET A 80 14.65 -10.25 5.21
CA MET A 80 13.35 -10.39 5.86
C MET A 80 12.52 -9.11 5.75
N LEU A 81 13.10 -7.97 6.06
CA LEU A 81 12.42 -6.67 5.97
C LEU A 81 11.98 -6.36 4.54
N LYS A 82 12.85 -6.65 3.55
CA LYS A 82 12.52 -6.49 2.13
C LYS A 82 11.34 -7.38 1.72
N TYR A 83 11.31 -8.61 2.19
CA TYR A 83 10.21 -9.54 1.90
C TYR A 83 8.88 -9.04 2.49
N LEU A 84 8.90 -8.59 3.75
CA LEU A 84 7.73 -8.01 4.40
C LEU A 84 7.25 -6.72 3.72
N ALA A 85 8.17 -5.90 3.20
CA ALA A 85 7.81 -4.73 2.41
C ALA A 85 7.13 -5.10 1.07
N GLN A 86 7.51 -6.21 0.47
CA GLN A 86 6.86 -6.72 -0.75
C GLN A 86 5.48 -7.31 -0.44
N LEU A 87 5.34 -8.03 0.67
CA LEU A 87 4.06 -8.53 1.14
C LEU A 87 3.07 -7.39 1.40
N MET A 88 3.52 -6.34 2.11
CA MET A 88 2.70 -5.16 2.44
C MET A 88 2.06 -4.46 1.21
N VAL A 89 2.61 -4.68 0.01
CA VAL A 89 2.10 -4.06 -1.23
C VAL A 89 1.51 -5.09 -2.21
N ALA A 90 1.40 -6.35 -1.79
CA ALA A 90 1.04 -7.45 -2.68
C ALA A 90 -0.39 -7.38 -3.21
N ASP A 91 -1.32 -6.92 -2.39
CA ASP A 91 -2.74 -6.77 -2.72
C ASP A 91 -3.08 -5.41 -3.37
N SER A 92 -2.06 -4.55 -3.58
CA SER A 92 -2.21 -3.19 -4.11
C SER A 92 -2.99 -2.22 -3.20
N ASP A 93 -3.32 -2.63 -1.98
CA ASP A 93 -3.82 -1.75 -0.92
C ASP A 93 -2.73 -1.56 0.15
N LEU A 94 -2.74 -0.46 0.83
CA LEU A 94 -1.76 -0.14 1.87
C LEU A 94 -2.46 0.43 3.09
N SER A 95 -2.80 -0.44 4.01
CA SER A 95 -3.50 -0.06 5.22
C SER A 95 -2.56 0.60 6.24
N SER A 96 -3.12 1.45 7.10
CA SER A 96 -2.34 2.03 8.21
C SER A 96 -1.88 0.98 9.21
N LYS A 97 -2.62 -0.13 9.36
CA LYS A 97 -2.30 -1.21 10.29
C LYS A 97 -1.14 -2.06 9.79
N GLU A 98 -1.07 -2.34 8.48
CA GLU A 98 0.07 -3.01 7.88
C GLU A 98 1.34 -2.19 8.00
N ILE A 99 1.26 -0.87 7.75
CA ILE A 99 2.39 0.03 7.96
C ILE A 99 2.84 0.00 9.43
N GLU A 100 1.90 0.06 10.38
CA GLU A 100 2.22 -0.01 11.82
C GLU A 100 2.91 -1.32 12.19
N TYR A 101 2.41 -2.45 11.67
CA TYR A 101 2.98 -3.76 11.92
C TYR A 101 4.35 -3.92 11.26
N PHE A 102 4.52 -3.44 10.02
CA PHE A 102 5.81 -3.40 9.33
C PHE A 102 6.86 -2.61 10.11
N LEU A 103 6.50 -1.41 10.60
CA LEU A 103 7.41 -0.58 11.38
C LEU A 103 7.79 -1.24 12.71
N LEU A 104 6.84 -1.88 13.39
CA LEU A 104 7.09 -2.62 14.61
C LEU A 104 8.04 -3.79 14.38
N THR A 105 7.75 -4.61 13.36
CA THR A 105 8.56 -5.77 12.98
C THR A 105 9.98 -5.35 12.59
N GLY A 106 10.11 -4.27 11.83
CA GLY A 106 11.42 -3.75 11.45
C GLY A 106 12.25 -3.25 12.63
N ARG A 107 11.62 -2.65 13.65
CA ARG A 107 12.31 -2.28 14.89
C ARG A 107 12.81 -3.51 15.65
N PHE A 108 12.03 -4.60 15.68
CA PHE A 108 12.45 -5.86 16.29
C PHE A 108 13.60 -6.55 15.53
N LEU A 109 13.77 -6.24 14.25
CA LEU A 109 14.94 -6.62 13.45
C LEU A 109 16.13 -5.64 13.62
N GLY A 110 16.02 -4.63 14.48
CA GLY A 110 17.09 -3.69 14.78
C GLY A 110 17.21 -2.49 13.83
N PHE A 111 16.23 -2.25 12.95
CA PHE A 111 16.30 -1.11 12.03
C PHE A 111 15.80 0.18 12.67
N SER A 112 16.47 1.28 12.34
CA SER A 112 16.04 2.62 12.76
C SER A 112 14.80 3.09 11.98
N ASP A 113 14.03 3.98 12.60
CA ASP A 113 12.83 4.57 11.97
C ASP A 113 13.15 5.27 10.64
N GLU A 114 14.36 5.79 10.48
CA GLU A 114 14.82 6.41 9.24
C GLU A 114 14.95 5.40 8.08
N ILE A 115 15.50 4.23 8.37
CA ILE A 115 15.63 3.13 7.39
C ILE A 115 14.24 2.60 7.05
N LEU A 116 13.41 2.36 8.05
CA LEU A 116 12.04 1.87 7.88
C LEU A 116 11.21 2.84 7.04
N ALA A 117 11.34 4.16 7.27
CA ALA A 117 10.68 5.17 6.46
C ALA A 117 11.12 5.15 4.98
N LYS A 118 12.37 4.84 4.69
CA LYS A 118 12.85 4.67 3.31
C LYS A 118 12.24 3.44 2.65
N PHE A 119 12.17 2.32 3.38
CA PHE A 119 11.58 1.08 2.87
C PHE A 119 10.12 1.25 2.48
N TRP A 120 9.30 1.72 3.41
CA TRP A 120 7.89 1.86 3.15
C TRP A 120 7.58 2.92 2.09
N LYS A 121 8.37 4.01 2.00
CA LYS A 121 8.27 4.99 0.91
C LYS A 121 8.60 4.37 -0.44
N SER A 122 9.60 3.50 -0.51
CA SER A 122 9.95 2.78 -1.74
C SER A 122 8.85 1.78 -2.13
N ALA A 123 8.33 1.02 -1.18
CA ALA A 123 7.20 0.11 -1.40
C ALA A 123 5.98 0.85 -1.95
N ARG A 124 5.65 1.98 -1.33
CA ARG A 124 4.57 2.84 -1.79
C ARG A 124 4.81 3.41 -3.19
N SER A 125 6.04 3.85 -3.50
CA SER A 125 6.36 4.36 -4.84
C SER A 125 6.17 3.29 -5.92
N LEU A 126 6.32 2.01 -5.59
CA LEU A 126 6.02 0.90 -6.50
C LEU A 126 4.51 0.79 -6.76
N LEU A 127 3.69 0.88 -5.71
CA LEU A 127 2.22 0.90 -5.87
C LEU A 127 1.74 2.09 -6.69
N GLU A 128 2.32 3.25 -6.44
CA GLU A 128 1.90 4.50 -7.07
C GLU A 128 2.34 4.63 -8.52
N ARG A 129 3.37 3.89 -8.93
CA ARG A 129 3.90 3.94 -10.29
C ARG A 129 2.85 3.62 -11.33
N ASP A 130 1.97 2.68 -11.02
CA ASP A 130 0.96 2.16 -11.95
C ASP A 130 -0.44 2.75 -11.67
N LEU A 131 -0.56 3.65 -10.66
CA LEU A 131 -1.81 4.34 -10.36
C LEU A 131 -2.06 5.52 -11.32
N PRO A 132 -3.33 5.76 -11.67
CA PRO A 132 -3.70 6.89 -12.52
C PRO A 132 -3.28 8.21 -11.90
N GLN A 133 -2.74 9.09 -12.72
CA GLN A 133 -2.45 10.46 -12.32
C GLN A 133 -3.58 11.38 -12.76
N GLY A 134 -3.87 12.34 -11.91
CA GLY A 134 -4.83 13.40 -12.17
C GLY A 134 -4.27 14.75 -11.82
N MET A 135 -4.91 15.79 -12.31
CA MET A 135 -4.66 17.16 -11.90
C MET A 135 -5.94 17.71 -11.27
N ILE A 136 -5.84 18.20 -10.04
CA ILE A 136 -6.93 18.92 -9.43
C ILE A 136 -6.73 20.43 -9.61
N GLU A 137 -7.80 21.11 -9.97
CA GLU A 137 -7.87 22.56 -10.03
C GLU A 137 -8.82 23.08 -8.96
N THR A 138 -8.37 24.05 -8.18
CA THR A 138 -9.18 24.73 -7.19
C THR A 138 -8.85 26.22 -7.18
N GLY A 139 -9.70 27.03 -7.77
CA GLY A 139 -9.44 28.44 -8.02
C GLY A 139 -8.21 28.63 -8.92
N LYS A 140 -7.13 29.20 -8.39
CA LYS A 140 -5.86 29.41 -9.12
C LYS A 140 -4.84 28.30 -8.89
N LEU A 141 -5.15 27.34 -8.02
CA LEU A 141 -4.23 26.26 -7.64
C LEU A 141 -4.42 25.07 -8.57
N LYS A 142 -3.34 24.61 -9.16
CA LYS A 142 -3.27 23.37 -9.93
C LYS A 142 -2.30 22.43 -9.23
N LEU A 143 -2.73 21.20 -8.95
CA LEU A 143 -1.95 20.21 -8.24
C LEU A 143 -2.06 18.88 -8.95
N ASN A 144 -0.93 18.25 -9.24
CA ASN A 144 -0.89 16.87 -9.65
C ASN A 144 -1.15 15.97 -8.44
N VAL A 145 -2.01 14.99 -8.62
CA VAL A 145 -2.41 14.04 -7.59
C VAL A 145 -2.36 12.62 -8.13
N ILE A 146 -2.15 11.69 -7.22
CA ILE A 146 -2.23 10.26 -7.50
C ILE A 146 -3.61 9.81 -7.07
N LEU A 147 -4.35 9.19 -8.00
CA LEU A 147 -5.67 8.66 -7.74
C LEU A 147 -5.52 7.27 -7.14
N THR A 148 -5.90 7.10 -5.88
CA THR A 148 -5.78 5.83 -5.17
C THR A 148 -7.03 4.96 -5.25
N ASN A 149 -8.17 5.58 -5.54
CA ASN A 149 -9.42 4.88 -5.79
C ASN A 149 -10.37 5.78 -6.57
N VAL A 150 -11.10 5.18 -7.51
CA VAL A 150 -12.17 5.85 -8.26
C VAL A 150 -13.36 4.92 -8.37
N ASP A 151 -14.56 5.46 -8.15
CA ASP A 151 -15.82 4.77 -8.32
C ASP A 151 -16.88 5.72 -8.89
N GLU A 152 -18.08 5.22 -9.15
CA GLU A 152 -19.19 5.99 -9.73
C GLU A 152 -19.56 7.25 -8.92
N SER A 153 -19.23 7.29 -7.63
CA SER A 153 -19.60 8.37 -6.73
C SER A 153 -18.52 9.43 -6.55
N GLY A 154 -17.26 9.10 -6.90
CA GLY A 154 -16.13 10.01 -6.70
C GLY A 154 -14.79 9.32 -6.78
N PHE A 155 -13.77 9.99 -6.27
CA PHE A 155 -12.41 9.50 -6.30
C PHE A 155 -11.67 9.84 -5.00
N THR A 156 -10.69 9.04 -4.69
CA THR A 156 -9.78 9.27 -3.56
C THR A 156 -8.40 9.58 -4.11
N PHE A 157 -7.76 10.57 -3.56
CA PHE A 157 -6.41 10.97 -3.96
C PHE A 157 -5.59 11.42 -2.77
N ARG A 158 -4.29 11.43 -2.96
CA ARG A 158 -3.33 11.87 -1.96
C ARG A 158 -2.65 13.17 -2.34
N MET A 159 -2.40 14.01 -1.35
CA MET A 159 -1.71 15.26 -1.52
C MET A 159 -0.90 15.66 -0.28
N SER A 160 0.12 16.48 -0.48
CA SER A 160 1.04 16.92 0.58
C SER A 160 0.50 18.02 1.48
N LYS A 161 -0.58 18.71 1.09
CA LYS A 161 -1.14 19.83 1.84
C LYS A 161 -2.65 19.67 1.96
N PRO A 162 -3.27 20.09 3.08
CA PRO A 162 -4.73 20.04 3.21
C PRO A 162 -5.39 21.01 2.24
N LEU A 163 -6.57 20.63 1.77
CA LEU A 163 -7.47 21.53 1.05
C LEU A 163 -8.34 22.29 2.04
N MET A 164 -8.71 23.50 1.67
CA MET A 164 -9.68 24.25 2.47
C MET A 164 -11.07 23.61 2.39
N PRO A 165 -11.84 23.59 3.49
CA PRO A 165 -13.21 23.08 3.49
C PRO A 165 -14.08 23.80 2.45
N LYS A 166 -15.01 23.07 1.83
CA LYS A 166 -16.00 23.59 0.87
C LYS A 166 -15.44 24.15 -0.46
N VAL A 167 -14.23 23.79 -0.82
CA VAL A 167 -13.66 24.17 -2.12
C VAL A 167 -14.27 23.26 -3.20
N LYS A 168 -14.65 23.86 -4.33
CA LYS A 168 -14.96 23.10 -5.55
C LYS A 168 -13.66 22.61 -6.16
N ILE A 169 -13.62 21.33 -6.47
CA ILE A 169 -12.47 20.66 -7.10
C ILE A 169 -12.90 20.30 -8.52
N MET A 170 -12.07 20.60 -9.49
CA MET A 170 -12.17 20.03 -10.82
C MET A 170 -11.05 19.03 -10.98
N LEU A 171 -11.41 17.78 -11.28
CA LEU A 171 -10.48 16.73 -11.61
C LEU A 171 -10.29 16.72 -13.12
N ARG A 172 -9.04 16.72 -13.55
CA ARG A 172 -8.64 16.42 -14.92
C ARG A 172 -7.91 15.09 -14.92
N VAL A 173 -8.35 14.17 -15.71
CA VAL A 173 -7.73 12.83 -15.86
C VAL A 173 -7.19 12.70 -17.26
N SER A 174 -5.95 12.27 -17.39
CA SER A 174 -5.36 11.95 -18.68
C SER A 174 -5.97 10.64 -19.22
N LYS A 175 -6.31 10.59 -20.48
CA LYS A 175 -6.74 9.37 -21.16
C LYS A 175 -5.62 8.34 -21.35
N PHE A 176 -4.37 8.75 -21.13
CA PHE A 176 -3.22 7.90 -21.39
C PHE A 176 -2.69 7.29 -20.09
N HIS A 177 -2.56 5.99 -20.05
CA HIS A 177 -1.75 5.30 -19.06
C HIS A 177 -0.30 5.79 -19.16
N GLN A 178 0.43 5.90 -18.05
CA GLN A 178 1.85 6.32 -18.03
C GLN A 178 2.78 5.52 -18.94
N SER A 179 2.35 4.32 -19.37
CA SER A 179 3.09 3.47 -20.30
C SER A 179 2.94 3.86 -21.79
N GLN A 180 2.00 4.74 -22.12
CA GLN A 180 1.78 5.22 -23.47
C GLN A 180 2.25 6.68 -23.54
N GLN A 181 3.47 6.90 -24.06
CA GLN A 181 3.87 8.26 -24.43
C GLN A 181 2.95 8.73 -25.57
N PRO A 182 2.30 9.90 -25.44
CA PRO A 182 1.53 10.46 -26.55
C PRO A 182 2.46 10.64 -27.74
N SER A 183 2.00 10.21 -28.91
CA SER A 183 2.69 10.49 -30.16
C SER A 183 2.61 11.99 -30.46
N GLU A 184 3.63 12.55 -31.10
CA GLU A 184 3.64 13.96 -31.52
C GLU A 184 2.39 14.27 -32.37
N GLY A 185 1.43 15.02 -31.81
CA GLY A 185 0.15 15.36 -32.45
C GLY A 185 -1.11 14.88 -31.72
N ASP A 186 -0.98 14.02 -30.70
CA ASP A 186 -2.13 13.67 -29.85
C ASP A 186 -2.40 14.83 -28.86
N GLU A 187 -3.55 15.50 -29.02
CA GLU A 187 -4.01 16.44 -28.00
C GLU A 187 -4.22 15.67 -26.69
N GLU A 188 -3.63 16.14 -25.59
CA GLU A 188 -3.92 15.67 -24.24
C GLU A 188 -5.41 15.91 -23.92
N TYR A 189 -6.24 14.90 -24.18
CA TYR A 189 -7.65 14.96 -23.82
C TYR A 189 -7.82 14.73 -22.32
N TRP A 190 -7.86 15.82 -21.57
CA TRP A 190 -8.23 15.82 -20.18
C TRP A 190 -9.75 15.84 -20.05
N GLN A 191 -10.31 14.86 -19.39
CA GLN A 191 -11.71 14.94 -19.00
C GLN A 191 -11.82 15.76 -17.73
N VAL A 192 -12.61 16.82 -17.76
CA VAL A 192 -12.84 17.69 -16.60
C VAL A 192 -14.11 17.25 -15.89
N ILE A 193 -13.98 16.92 -14.61
CA ILE A 193 -15.09 16.46 -13.78
C ILE A 193 -15.23 17.38 -12.59
N ALA A 194 -16.39 17.98 -12.41
CA ALA A 194 -16.69 18.82 -11.26
C ALA A 194 -16.99 17.97 -10.03
N CYS A 195 -16.34 18.29 -8.91
CA CYS A 195 -16.44 17.54 -7.68
C CYS A 195 -16.63 18.43 -6.47
N LYS A 196 -17.30 17.90 -5.46
CA LYS A 196 -17.31 18.48 -4.11
C LYS A 196 -16.28 17.74 -3.26
N MET A 197 -15.47 18.48 -2.53
CA MET A 197 -14.66 17.88 -1.49
C MET A 197 -15.60 17.33 -0.41
N PHE A 198 -15.42 16.06 -0.09
CA PHE A 198 -16.25 15.37 0.89
C PHE A 198 -15.56 15.24 2.24
N ASN A 199 -14.34 14.70 2.26
CA ASN A 199 -13.59 14.43 3.47
C ASN A 199 -12.09 14.44 3.21
N GLN A 200 -11.30 14.84 4.21
CA GLN A 200 -9.85 14.71 4.18
C GLN A 200 -9.35 14.24 5.55
N ARG A 201 -8.36 13.36 5.55
CA ARG A 201 -7.67 12.92 6.77
C ARG A 201 -6.16 13.00 6.58
N GLN A 202 -5.46 13.40 7.62
CA GLN A 202 -4.01 13.35 7.63
C GLN A 202 -3.56 11.90 7.82
N LEU A 203 -2.58 11.47 7.02
CA LEU A 203 -1.98 10.15 7.16
C LEU A 203 -0.88 10.20 8.20
N LYS A 204 -0.98 9.34 9.23
CA LYS A 204 -0.10 9.34 10.41
C LYS A 204 1.37 9.10 10.05
N TYR A 205 1.64 8.25 9.07
CA TYR A 205 3.00 7.80 8.74
C TYR A 205 3.57 8.42 7.45
N ASP A 206 2.85 9.33 6.82
CA ASP A 206 3.16 9.84 5.48
C ASP A 206 3.67 11.28 5.47
N GLY A 207 4.52 11.65 6.41
CA GLY A 207 5.18 12.95 6.41
C GLY A 207 4.24 14.16 6.33
N GLY A 208 3.00 14.02 6.80
CA GLY A 208 1.97 15.06 6.75
C GLY A 208 1.09 15.03 5.51
N CYS A 209 1.15 14.00 4.68
CA CYS A 209 0.22 13.85 3.54
C CYS A 209 -1.23 13.67 4.00
N TYR A 210 -2.13 14.05 3.11
CA TYR A 210 -3.58 13.97 3.33
C TYR A 210 -4.20 13.04 2.28
N MET A 211 -5.06 12.15 2.74
CA MET A 211 -5.97 11.42 1.88
C MET A 211 -7.26 12.21 1.76
N VAL A 212 -7.66 12.50 0.54
CA VAL A 212 -8.86 13.29 0.23
C VAL A 212 -9.82 12.44 -0.56
N ARG A 213 -11.06 12.34 -0.10
CA ARG A 213 -12.17 11.77 -0.87
C ARG A 213 -12.99 12.93 -1.42
N ALA A 214 -13.11 12.99 -2.74
CA ALA A 214 -13.99 13.92 -3.45
C ALA A 214 -15.16 13.15 -4.07
N THR A 215 -16.35 13.73 -4.03
CA THR A 215 -17.54 13.17 -4.69
C THR A 215 -17.86 13.97 -5.95
N PHE A 216 -18.32 13.28 -6.99
CA PHE A 216 -18.80 13.93 -8.20
C PHE A 216 -20.08 14.73 -7.92
N GLU A 217 -20.26 15.86 -8.58
CA GLU A 217 -21.49 16.64 -8.49
C GLU A 217 -22.69 15.88 -9.10
N GLN A 218 -22.42 15.07 -10.11
CA GLN A 218 -23.37 14.14 -10.72
C GLN A 218 -22.71 12.77 -10.82
N LYS A 219 -23.46 11.69 -10.61
CA LYS A 219 -22.95 10.35 -10.88
C LYS A 219 -22.48 10.31 -12.34
N ILE A 220 -21.25 9.89 -12.55
CA ILE A 220 -20.74 9.67 -13.89
C ILE A 220 -21.39 8.37 -14.36
N ALA A 221 -22.30 8.48 -15.33
CA ALA A 221 -22.70 7.29 -16.07
C ALA A 221 -21.47 6.80 -16.84
N ASP A 222 -21.26 5.49 -16.82
CA ASP A 222 -20.12 4.83 -17.49
C ASP A 222 -20.10 5.02 -19.01
N GLU A 223 -21.10 5.71 -19.55
CA GLU A 223 -21.27 6.07 -20.96
C GLU A 223 -20.05 6.79 -21.58
N HIS A 224 -19.16 7.32 -20.75
CA HIS A 224 -17.96 8.02 -21.21
C HIS A 224 -16.65 7.27 -20.97
N GLY A 225 -16.71 6.02 -20.49
CA GLY A 225 -15.51 5.19 -20.32
C GLY A 225 -14.50 5.74 -19.26
N VAL A 226 -14.92 6.65 -18.38
CA VAL A 226 -14.05 7.23 -17.35
C VAL A 226 -13.61 6.19 -16.36
N LEU A 227 -14.49 5.27 -16.00
CA LEU A 227 -14.18 4.15 -15.10
C LEU A 227 -13.33 3.07 -15.79
N GLN A 228 -13.31 3.01 -17.11
CA GLN A 228 -12.44 2.10 -17.88
C GLN A 228 -11.01 2.65 -18.07
N ILE A 229 -10.80 3.94 -17.81
CA ILE A 229 -9.49 4.60 -17.91
C ILE A 229 -8.76 4.57 -16.55
N LEU A 230 -9.46 4.26 -15.49
CA LEU A 230 -9.01 4.23 -14.11
C LEU A 230 -9.00 2.81 -13.58
#